data_17e348f57810cc4f57df3607db20741e
#
_entry.id   17e348f57810cc4f57df3607db20741e
#
_cell.length_a   1.000
_cell.length_b   1.000
_cell.length_c   1.000
_cell.angle_alpha   90.00
_cell.angle_beta   90.00
_cell.angle_gamma   90.00
#
_symmetry.space_group_name_H-M   'P 1'
#
loop_
_entity.id
_entity.type
_entity.pdbx_description
1 polymer ?
#
loop_
_entity_poly.entity_id
_entity_poly.type
_entity_poly.pdbx_seq_one_letter_code
_entity_poly.pdbx_strand_id
1 'polypeptide(L)'
;MSVAARTLTLALLAAMTLGGCAPSGSDSRTVDTNAVDPFPAVQAYPGIRVVEDVDFGAGAPGILLDVCLPEVDVPSVTTGTTEPQQVPRAAVLLVHGGSWRQGDKSNIEWRTVCEWLASEGFVAFSINYRLAPEHPFPAAIDDVRTAVEWMREDAHVDRFDIDPSRIGAFGGSAGANLVSLLGVEGRGDLASGSRVSAVVDLSGPADLTTDGFSLGGVSSTFRAIQLDYLGCASYADCRTARAASPLYFVDESDPPFFVASSLDEIIPVEQSEALVSRLRGAGVPTEFVTVVGARHSIALLDDDMRERIASWLRDHLVG
;
A
#
# COMPACT_ATOMS: atom_id res chain seq x y z
N MET A 1 2.00 -80.65 -0.22
CA MET A 1 0.90 -81.42 -0.82
C MET A 1 -0.33 -80.54 -0.78
N SER A 2 -0.98 -80.46 -1.94
CA SER A 2 -2.35 -80.06 -2.29
C SER A 2 -2.59 -78.58 -2.46
N VAL A 3 -2.52 -78.00 -3.65
CA VAL A 3 -3.44 -77.90 -4.80
C VAL A 3 -4.63 -76.94 -4.56
N ALA A 4 -4.54 -75.87 -5.20
CA ALA A 4 -5.37 -75.05 -6.10
C ALA A 4 -6.92 -74.99 -5.82
N ALA A 5 -7.39 -73.72 -5.98
CA ALA A 5 -8.50 -73.48 -6.92
C ALA A 5 -8.64 -71.92 -7.15
N ARG A 6 -8.61 -71.55 -8.41
CA ARG A 6 -9.00 -70.22 -8.95
C ARG A 6 -10.51 -70.15 -9.05
N THR A 7 -11.09 -69.05 -8.62
CA THR A 7 -12.43 -68.69 -9.10
C THR A 7 -12.39 -67.18 -9.53
N LEU A 8 -12.64 -66.97 -10.80
CA LEU A 8 -12.88 -65.73 -11.49
C LEU A 8 -14.31 -65.29 -11.20
N THR A 9 -14.53 -64.08 -10.73
CA THR A 9 -15.88 -63.49 -10.72
C THR A 9 -15.82 -62.11 -11.39
N LEU A 10 -16.52 -62.04 -12.53
CA LEU A 10 -16.85 -60.81 -13.24
C LEU A 10 -17.81 -59.98 -12.37
N ALA A 11 -17.56 -58.67 -12.25
CA ALA A 11 -18.57 -57.77 -11.72
C ALA A 11 -18.64 -56.50 -12.57
N LEU A 12 -19.86 -56.20 -12.93
CA LEU A 12 -20.37 -55.14 -13.80
C LEU A 12 -19.86 -53.73 -13.42
N LEU A 13 -19.52 -52.94 -14.46
CA LEU A 13 -19.47 -51.48 -14.39
C LEU A 13 -20.89 -50.91 -14.27
N ALA A 14 -21.15 -50.17 -13.19
CA ALA A 14 -22.25 -49.22 -13.12
C ALA A 14 -21.65 -47.81 -13.10
N ALA A 15 -21.83 -47.07 -14.20
CA ALA A 15 -21.46 -45.67 -14.31
C ALA A 15 -22.51 -44.83 -13.57
N MET A 16 -22.14 -44.24 -12.45
CA MET A 16 -22.90 -43.15 -11.82
C MET A 16 -22.24 -41.82 -12.19
N THR A 17 -22.94 -41.04 -13.01
CA THR A 17 -22.64 -39.65 -13.28
C THR A 17 -23.01 -38.83 -12.04
N LEU A 18 -22.04 -38.44 -11.26
CA LEU A 18 -22.19 -37.41 -10.23
C LEU A 18 -21.90 -36.06 -10.88
N GLY A 19 -22.95 -35.23 -10.99
CA GLY A 19 -22.83 -33.85 -11.33
C GLY A 19 -22.06 -33.11 -10.24
N GLY A 20 -20.81 -32.75 -10.51
CA GLY A 20 -19.99 -31.88 -9.65
C GLY A 20 -20.37 -30.43 -9.86
N CYS A 21 -20.91 -29.77 -8.85
CA CYS A 21 -20.89 -28.31 -8.75
C CYS A 21 -19.43 -27.91 -8.63
N ALA A 22 -18.93 -27.18 -9.63
CA ALA A 22 -17.62 -26.52 -9.56
C ALA A 22 -17.72 -25.38 -8.55
N PRO A 23 -16.77 -25.24 -7.62
CA PRO A 23 -16.65 -24.01 -6.86
C PRO A 23 -16.24 -22.89 -7.81
N SER A 24 -16.93 -21.75 -7.73
CA SER A 24 -16.55 -20.50 -8.40
C SER A 24 -15.16 -20.12 -7.91
N GLY A 25 -14.16 -20.40 -8.74
CA GLY A 25 -12.79 -19.99 -8.51
C GLY A 25 -12.71 -18.47 -8.63
N SER A 26 -12.15 -17.83 -7.61
CA SER A 26 -11.66 -16.49 -7.68
C SER A 26 -10.60 -16.43 -8.79
N ASP A 27 -10.89 -15.66 -9.82
CA ASP A 27 -10.01 -15.46 -10.98
C ASP A 27 -8.78 -14.66 -10.54
N SER A 28 -7.73 -15.33 -10.11
CA SER A 28 -6.40 -14.74 -10.01
C SER A 28 -5.82 -14.70 -11.44
N ARG A 29 -6.06 -13.61 -12.14
CA ARG A 29 -5.43 -13.38 -13.44
C ARG A 29 -3.93 -13.18 -13.23
N THR A 30 -3.13 -14.15 -13.59
CA THR A 30 -1.70 -13.97 -13.79
C THR A 30 -1.50 -13.11 -15.05
N VAL A 31 -0.99 -11.91 -14.89
CA VAL A 31 -0.63 -11.02 -16.01
C VAL A 31 0.72 -11.49 -16.56
N ASP A 32 0.77 -11.79 -17.87
CA ASP A 32 2.01 -12.16 -18.55
C ASP A 32 2.89 -10.91 -18.72
N THR A 33 4.00 -10.83 -17.98
CA THR A 33 4.88 -9.66 -17.90
C THR A 33 6.01 -9.64 -18.94
N ASN A 34 6.01 -10.52 -19.95
CA ASN A 34 7.07 -10.60 -20.95
C ASN A 34 7.07 -9.46 -22.00
N ALA A 35 6.18 -8.49 -21.90
CA ALA A 35 6.03 -7.39 -22.86
C ALA A 35 6.00 -6.00 -22.22
N VAL A 36 6.62 -5.80 -21.06
CA VAL A 36 6.42 -4.54 -20.32
C VAL A 36 7.73 -3.76 -20.23
N ASP A 37 7.66 -2.51 -20.67
CA ASP A 37 8.72 -1.51 -20.47
C ASP A 37 9.24 -1.50 -19.04
N PRO A 38 10.56 -1.42 -18.85
CA PRO A 38 11.12 -1.28 -17.52
C PRO A 38 10.68 0.04 -16.94
N PHE A 39 9.99 -0.03 -15.83
CA PHE A 39 9.49 1.08 -15.02
C PHE A 39 8.61 2.05 -15.81
N PRO A 40 7.43 2.47 -15.34
CA PRO A 40 6.61 3.41 -16.10
C PRO A 40 7.51 4.57 -16.48
N ALA A 41 7.77 4.69 -17.80
CA ALA A 41 8.50 5.82 -18.32
C ALA A 41 7.92 7.04 -17.66
N VAL A 42 8.77 7.88 -17.06
CA VAL A 42 8.36 9.11 -16.38
C VAL A 42 7.30 9.78 -17.25
N GLN A 43 6.04 9.61 -16.87
CA GLN A 43 4.93 10.18 -17.62
C GLN A 43 4.79 11.65 -17.22
N ALA A 44 4.59 12.50 -18.20
CA ALA A 44 4.25 13.89 -17.94
C ALA A 44 2.73 13.99 -17.74
N TYR A 45 2.32 14.67 -16.69
CA TYR A 45 0.92 15.02 -16.43
C TYR A 45 0.73 16.55 -16.57
N PRO A 46 0.69 17.05 -17.84
CA PRO A 46 0.52 18.48 -18.09
C PRO A 46 -0.84 18.93 -17.56
N GLY A 47 -0.87 19.93 -16.73
CA GLY A 47 -2.11 20.41 -16.08
C GLY A 47 -2.15 20.12 -14.59
N ILE A 48 -1.38 19.17 -14.10
CA ILE A 48 -1.24 18.94 -12.66
C ILE A 48 -0.35 20.04 -12.07
N ARG A 49 -0.90 20.77 -11.11
CA ARG A 49 -0.16 21.80 -10.36
C ARG A 49 0.48 21.17 -9.13
N VAL A 50 1.76 21.41 -8.94
CA VAL A 50 2.49 20.96 -7.76
C VAL A 50 2.83 22.15 -6.88
N VAL A 51 2.49 22.07 -5.59
CA VAL A 51 2.92 22.99 -4.55
C VAL A 51 4.04 22.32 -3.79
N GLU A 52 5.26 22.80 -3.99
CA GLU A 52 6.46 22.17 -3.44
C GLU A 52 6.83 22.72 -2.06
N ASP A 53 7.56 21.90 -1.31
CA ASP A 53 8.26 22.27 -0.08
C ASP A 53 7.36 22.89 1.01
N VAL A 54 6.19 22.29 1.21
CA VAL A 54 5.26 22.71 2.27
C VAL A 54 5.71 22.11 3.59
N ASP A 55 5.89 22.95 4.60
CA ASP A 55 6.18 22.52 5.98
C ASP A 55 4.90 21.96 6.64
N PHE A 56 4.98 20.74 7.14
CA PHE A 56 3.88 20.09 7.87
C PHE A 56 4.19 19.85 9.35
N GLY A 57 5.24 20.50 9.87
CA GLY A 57 5.51 20.50 11.31
C GLY A 57 6.18 19.23 11.85
N ALA A 58 6.82 18.42 11.01
CA ALA A 58 7.55 17.21 11.46
C ALA A 58 8.72 17.51 12.41
N GLY A 59 8.98 18.77 12.70
CA GLY A 59 9.93 19.19 13.73
C GLY A 59 11.40 19.03 13.37
N ALA A 60 11.73 18.67 12.12
CA ALA A 60 13.10 18.56 11.63
C ALA A 60 13.27 19.31 10.30
N PRO A 61 14.37 20.07 10.13
CA PRO A 61 14.65 20.77 8.87
C PRO A 61 14.66 19.83 7.67
N GLY A 62 14.00 20.21 6.57
CA GLY A 62 13.97 19.43 5.33
C GLY A 62 12.94 18.28 5.31
N ILE A 63 12.20 18.07 6.37
CA ILE A 63 11.05 17.15 6.39
C ILE A 63 9.83 17.94 5.94
N LEU A 64 9.61 17.94 4.63
CA LEU A 64 8.61 18.74 3.91
C LEU A 64 7.72 17.80 3.08
N LEU A 65 6.62 18.35 2.55
CA LEU A 65 5.77 17.64 1.61
C LEU A 65 5.55 18.46 0.32
N ASP A 66 5.21 17.75 -0.76
CA ASP A 66 4.72 18.33 -1.99
C ASP A 66 3.24 17.95 -2.17
N VAL A 67 2.45 18.87 -2.70
CA VAL A 67 1.02 18.64 -2.97
C VAL A 67 0.78 18.70 -4.47
N CYS A 68 0.36 17.57 -5.04
CA CYS A 68 -0.10 17.49 -6.42
C CYS A 68 -1.62 17.69 -6.45
N LEU A 69 -2.05 18.70 -7.21
CA LEU A 69 -3.44 19.14 -7.26
C LEU A 69 -4.06 18.78 -8.61
N PRO A 70 -5.24 18.14 -8.62
CA PRO A 70 -5.98 17.89 -9.86
C PRO A 70 -6.18 19.15 -10.68
N GLU A 71 -6.37 18.97 -11.99
CA GLU A 71 -6.88 20.08 -12.82
C GLU A 71 -8.19 20.60 -12.23
N VAL A 72 -8.31 21.91 -12.20
CA VAL A 72 -9.58 22.54 -11.83
C VAL A 72 -10.50 22.37 -13.02
N ASP A 73 -11.59 21.63 -12.85
CA ASP A 73 -12.67 21.61 -13.82
C ASP A 73 -13.17 23.05 -13.96
N VAL A 74 -12.72 23.75 -15.02
CA VAL A 74 -13.33 25.06 -15.37
C VAL A 74 -14.74 24.75 -15.84
N PRO A 75 -15.79 25.11 -15.09
CA PRO A 75 -17.14 24.83 -15.52
C PRO A 75 -17.36 25.47 -16.90
N SER A 76 -17.75 24.68 -17.88
CA SER A 76 -18.27 25.22 -19.12
C SER A 76 -19.36 26.22 -18.75
N VAL A 77 -19.18 27.49 -19.12
CA VAL A 77 -20.08 28.60 -18.80
C VAL A 77 -21.47 28.25 -19.33
N THR A 78 -22.25 27.55 -18.54
CA THR A 78 -23.68 27.50 -18.70
C THR A 78 -24.23 28.67 -17.90
N THR A 79 -24.91 29.56 -18.59
CA THR A 79 -25.59 30.77 -18.06
C THR A 79 -26.69 30.38 -17.07
N GLY A 80 -26.32 29.83 -15.92
CA GLY A 80 -27.24 29.51 -14.83
C GLY A 80 -26.64 30.04 -13.52
N THR A 81 -27.46 30.78 -12.77
CA THR A 81 -27.14 31.59 -11.60
C THR A 81 -26.82 30.81 -10.32
N THR A 82 -26.31 29.60 -10.40
CA THR A 82 -25.85 28.83 -9.21
C THR A 82 -24.38 28.53 -9.41
N GLU A 83 -23.51 29.10 -8.57
CA GLU A 83 -22.11 28.71 -8.47
C GLU A 83 -22.07 27.20 -8.26
N PRO A 84 -21.31 26.42 -9.07
CA PRO A 84 -21.15 25.00 -8.81
C PRO A 84 -20.45 24.85 -7.45
N GLN A 85 -21.15 24.24 -6.52
CA GLN A 85 -20.59 23.93 -5.20
C GLN A 85 -19.52 22.87 -5.41
N GLN A 86 -18.26 23.25 -5.26
CA GLN A 86 -17.13 22.36 -5.39
C GLN A 86 -17.21 21.35 -4.24
N VAL A 87 -17.29 20.07 -4.58
CA VAL A 87 -17.30 19.00 -3.57
C VAL A 87 -15.87 18.76 -3.14
N PRO A 88 -15.57 18.84 -1.82
CA PRO A 88 -14.22 18.56 -1.34
C PRO A 88 -13.71 17.21 -1.82
N ARG A 89 -12.45 17.12 -2.19
CA ARG A 89 -11.85 15.97 -2.84
C ARG A 89 -11.27 14.98 -1.81
N ALA A 90 -11.27 13.71 -2.15
CA ALA A 90 -10.50 12.73 -1.39
C ALA A 90 -9.00 13.00 -1.53
N ALA A 91 -8.25 12.74 -0.46
CA ALA A 91 -6.82 12.97 -0.40
C ALA A 91 -6.05 11.65 -0.25
N VAL A 92 -4.83 11.60 -0.78
CA VAL A 92 -3.94 10.44 -0.64
C VAL A 92 -2.57 10.89 -0.15
N LEU A 93 -2.15 10.38 1.00
CA LEU A 93 -0.79 10.53 1.51
C LEU A 93 0.13 9.54 0.78
N LEU A 94 1.23 10.03 0.18
CA LEU A 94 2.25 9.21 -0.44
C LEU A 94 3.51 9.15 0.43
N VAL A 95 3.99 7.92 0.66
CA VAL A 95 5.19 7.64 1.44
C VAL A 95 6.18 6.85 0.59
N HIS A 96 7.31 7.48 0.28
CA HIS A 96 8.32 6.90 -0.59
C HIS A 96 9.04 5.68 0.03
N GLY A 97 9.54 4.79 -0.85
CA GLY A 97 10.45 3.71 -0.48
C GLY A 97 11.89 4.20 -0.26
N GLY A 98 12.81 3.23 -0.13
CA GLY A 98 14.23 3.53 0.04
C GLY A 98 14.82 2.94 1.32
N SER A 99 14.28 1.81 1.78
CA SER A 99 14.83 1.05 2.94
C SER A 99 14.92 1.90 4.21
N TRP A 100 14.04 2.88 4.39
CA TRP A 100 14.02 3.87 5.48
C TRP A 100 15.31 4.70 5.64
N ARG A 101 16.27 4.60 4.70
CA ARG A 101 17.62 5.20 4.76
C ARG A 101 17.87 6.24 3.67
N GLN A 102 17.05 6.25 2.66
CA GLN A 102 17.15 7.14 1.50
C GLN A 102 15.79 7.32 0.85
N GLY A 103 15.70 8.25 -0.08
CA GLY A 103 14.49 8.60 -0.80
C GLY A 103 14.16 10.06 -0.59
N ASP A 104 13.29 10.56 -1.45
CA ASP A 104 12.83 11.94 -1.41
C ASP A 104 11.49 12.05 -2.13
N LYS A 105 10.57 12.88 -1.58
CA LYS A 105 9.26 13.19 -2.14
C LYS A 105 9.31 13.73 -3.57
N SER A 106 10.42 14.44 -3.90
CA SER A 106 10.64 15.06 -5.20
C SER A 106 11.41 14.18 -6.18
N ASN A 107 11.83 12.96 -5.78
CA ASN A 107 12.39 12.00 -6.72
C ASN A 107 11.42 11.83 -7.89
N ILE A 108 11.93 11.89 -9.12
CA ILE A 108 11.11 11.92 -10.34
C ILE A 108 10.06 10.80 -10.40
N GLU A 109 10.40 9.63 -9.88
CA GLU A 109 9.51 8.46 -9.86
C GLU A 109 8.33 8.66 -8.91
N TRP A 110 8.59 9.15 -7.69
CA TRP A 110 7.55 9.46 -6.70
C TRP A 110 6.76 10.70 -7.06
N ARG A 111 7.41 11.70 -7.66
CA ARG A 111 6.73 12.86 -8.24
C ARG A 111 5.73 12.40 -9.31
N THR A 112 6.11 11.47 -10.18
CA THR A 112 5.21 10.92 -11.21
C THR A 112 4.01 10.20 -10.58
N VAL A 113 4.20 9.46 -9.48
CA VAL A 113 3.09 8.82 -8.75
C VAL A 113 2.15 9.88 -8.15
N CYS A 114 2.70 10.94 -7.58
CA CYS A 114 1.92 12.06 -7.04
C CYS A 114 1.06 12.72 -8.12
N GLU A 115 1.67 13.05 -9.26
CA GLU A 115 0.98 13.66 -10.40
C GLU A 115 -0.05 12.71 -11.02
N TRP A 116 0.25 11.41 -11.10
CA TRP A 116 -0.72 10.40 -11.54
C TRP A 116 -1.96 10.39 -10.65
N LEU A 117 -1.81 10.29 -9.33
CA LEU A 117 -2.95 10.30 -8.42
C LEU A 117 -3.76 11.59 -8.53
N ALA A 118 -3.09 12.72 -8.75
CA ALA A 118 -3.77 13.98 -9.00
C ALA A 118 -4.55 13.97 -10.33
N SER A 119 -4.01 13.34 -11.38
CA SER A 119 -4.73 13.18 -12.65
C SER A 119 -5.97 12.27 -12.53
N GLU A 120 -6.02 11.41 -11.53
CA GLU A 120 -7.17 10.56 -11.18
C GLU A 120 -8.20 11.27 -10.29
N GLY A 121 -7.97 12.55 -9.96
CA GLY A 121 -8.90 13.41 -9.22
C GLY A 121 -8.65 13.50 -7.70
N PHE A 122 -7.64 12.84 -7.16
CA PHE A 122 -7.24 12.94 -5.75
C PHE A 122 -6.35 14.16 -5.50
N VAL A 123 -6.36 14.72 -4.30
CA VAL A 123 -5.27 15.61 -3.86
C VAL A 123 -4.19 14.73 -3.24
N ALA A 124 -3.01 14.67 -3.86
CA ALA A 124 -1.95 13.78 -3.42
C ALA A 124 -0.85 14.56 -2.66
N PHE A 125 -0.48 14.05 -1.49
CA PHE A 125 0.50 14.64 -0.58
C PHE A 125 1.72 13.73 -0.48
N SER A 126 2.81 14.05 -1.17
CA SER A 126 4.06 13.29 -1.15
C SER A 126 4.98 13.84 -0.07
N ILE A 127 5.34 13.02 0.91
CA ILE A 127 6.11 13.48 2.09
C ILE A 127 7.55 12.98 2.08
N ASN A 128 8.44 13.80 2.67
CA ASN A 128 9.68 13.33 3.25
C ASN A 128 9.43 12.89 4.69
N TYR A 129 10.21 11.95 5.17
CA TYR A 129 10.23 11.52 6.57
C TYR A 129 11.67 11.34 7.05
N ARG A 130 11.90 11.38 8.36
CA ARG A 130 13.23 11.22 8.95
C ARG A 130 13.79 9.84 8.69
N LEU A 131 15.03 9.78 8.22
CA LEU A 131 15.69 8.57 7.74
C LEU A 131 16.64 7.97 8.78
N ALA A 132 16.72 6.64 8.79
CA ALA A 132 17.72 5.88 9.54
C ALA A 132 19.08 5.91 8.81
N PRO A 133 20.18 5.68 9.52
CA PRO A 133 20.28 5.37 10.93
C PRO A 133 20.25 6.58 11.87
N GLU A 134 20.28 7.81 11.35
CA GLU A 134 20.30 9.06 12.14
C GLU A 134 19.04 9.21 12.98
N HIS A 135 17.91 8.77 12.42
CA HIS A 135 16.59 8.81 13.05
C HIS A 135 15.92 7.43 13.00
N PRO A 136 16.28 6.51 13.91
CA PRO A 136 15.68 5.18 13.91
C PRO A 136 14.20 5.22 14.31
N PHE A 137 13.51 4.09 14.18
CA PHE A 137 12.14 3.91 14.63
C PHE A 137 11.95 4.45 16.09
N PRO A 138 10.89 5.23 16.36
CA PRO A 138 9.70 5.45 15.55
C PRO A 138 9.71 6.73 14.67
N ALA A 139 10.85 7.40 14.47
CA ALA A 139 10.90 8.73 13.86
C ALA A 139 10.12 8.83 12.54
N ALA A 140 10.30 7.88 11.62
CA ALA A 140 9.64 7.89 10.32
C ALA A 140 8.10 7.75 10.43
N ILE A 141 7.61 6.83 11.27
CA ILE A 141 6.16 6.66 11.44
C ILE A 141 5.53 7.85 12.18
N ASP A 142 6.26 8.50 13.08
CA ASP A 142 5.79 9.71 13.74
C ASP A 142 5.61 10.87 12.74
N ASP A 143 6.51 11.00 11.76
CA ASP A 143 6.38 11.99 10.69
C ASP A 143 5.18 11.69 9.79
N VAL A 144 4.95 10.41 9.46
CA VAL A 144 3.78 9.96 8.67
C VAL A 144 2.47 10.29 9.40
N ARG A 145 2.39 10.05 10.70
CA ARG A 145 1.22 10.41 11.54
C ARG A 145 1.00 11.91 11.54
N THR A 146 2.07 12.68 11.77
CA THR A 146 2.03 14.14 11.77
C THR A 146 1.50 14.70 10.46
N ALA A 147 1.90 14.11 9.32
CA ALA A 147 1.39 14.52 8.02
C ALA A 147 -0.13 14.33 7.88
N VAL A 148 -0.68 13.18 8.32
CA VAL A 148 -2.13 12.95 8.28
C VAL A 148 -2.88 13.90 9.20
N GLU A 149 -2.37 14.14 10.41
CA GLU A 149 -2.98 15.09 11.36
C GLU A 149 -2.97 16.51 10.79
N TRP A 150 -1.85 16.92 10.18
CA TRP A 150 -1.72 18.21 9.51
C TRP A 150 -2.70 18.35 8.34
N MET A 151 -2.88 17.30 7.51
CA MET A 151 -3.87 17.31 6.41
C MET A 151 -5.30 17.55 6.93
N ARG A 152 -5.61 17.17 8.16
CA ARG A 152 -6.92 17.33 8.81
C ARG A 152 -7.16 18.68 9.47
N GLU A 153 -6.16 19.50 9.63
CA GLU A 153 -6.35 20.84 10.19
C GLU A 153 -7.22 21.70 9.26
N ASP A 154 -8.20 22.41 9.81
CA ASP A 154 -9.16 23.22 9.04
C ASP A 154 -8.49 24.13 8.00
N ALA A 155 -7.36 24.73 8.39
CA ALA A 155 -6.59 25.62 7.49
C ALA A 155 -6.06 24.89 6.24
N HIS A 156 -5.74 23.60 6.33
CA HIS A 156 -5.21 22.80 5.23
C HIS A 156 -6.33 22.14 4.44
N VAL A 157 -7.41 21.74 5.11
CA VAL A 157 -8.66 21.32 4.49
C VAL A 157 -9.17 22.41 3.55
N ASP A 158 -9.29 23.64 4.03
CA ASP A 158 -9.74 24.79 3.23
C ASP A 158 -8.76 25.15 2.11
N ARG A 159 -7.43 25.10 2.41
CA ARG A 159 -6.39 25.47 1.45
C ARG A 159 -6.34 24.55 0.23
N PHE A 160 -6.57 23.25 0.42
CA PHE A 160 -6.42 22.23 -0.61
C PHE A 160 -7.75 21.65 -1.08
N ASP A 161 -8.87 22.13 -0.55
CA ASP A 161 -10.23 21.67 -0.88
C ASP A 161 -10.37 20.14 -0.75
N ILE A 162 -9.93 19.60 0.40
CA ILE A 162 -10.00 18.17 0.70
C ILE A 162 -11.09 17.85 1.72
N ASP A 163 -11.59 16.61 1.66
CA ASP A 163 -12.46 16.06 2.69
C ASP A 163 -11.62 15.34 3.76
N PRO A 164 -11.54 15.85 4.99
CA PRO A 164 -10.71 15.26 6.04
C PRO A 164 -11.16 13.85 6.47
N SER A 165 -12.37 13.44 6.10
CA SER A 165 -12.88 12.09 6.35
C SER A 165 -12.47 11.07 5.27
N ARG A 166 -11.92 11.54 4.15
CA ARG A 166 -11.58 10.73 2.98
C ARG A 166 -10.09 10.79 2.64
N ILE A 167 -9.26 10.42 3.62
CA ILE A 167 -7.80 10.38 3.46
C ILE A 167 -7.35 8.93 3.36
N GLY A 168 -6.75 8.57 2.21
CA GLY A 168 -6.05 7.32 2.00
C GLY A 168 -4.54 7.46 2.20
N ALA A 169 -3.84 6.33 2.31
CA ALA A 169 -2.38 6.26 2.34
C ALA A 169 -1.85 5.29 1.29
N PHE A 170 -0.77 5.66 0.63
CA PHE A 170 -0.13 4.89 -0.44
C PHE A 170 1.37 4.82 -0.20
N GLY A 171 1.95 3.64 -0.21
CA GLY A 171 3.37 3.48 -0.01
C GLY A 171 3.98 2.35 -0.83
N GLY A 172 5.31 2.42 -1.02
CA GLY A 172 6.06 1.36 -1.67
C GLY A 172 7.28 0.94 -0.85
N SER A 173 7.55 -0.38 -0.75
CA SER A 173 8.70 -0.91 0.00
C SER A 173 8.70 -0.44 1.46
N ALA A 174 9.73 0.27 1.91
CA ALA A 174 9.79 0.88 3.24
C ALA A 174 8.59 1.81 3.51
N GLY A 175 8.14 2.57 2.50
CA GLY A 175 6.94 3.40 2.59
C GLY A 175 5.67 2.57 2.74
N ALA A 176 5.59 1.41 2.10
CA ALA A 176 4.48 0.48 2.26
C ALA A 176 4.41 -0.10 3.68
N ASN A 177 5.55 -0.43 4.29
CA ASN A 177 5.59 -0.80 5.71
C ASN A 177 5.05 0.34 6.60
N LEU A 178 5.45 1.59 6.32
CA LEU A 178 5.00 2.75 7.10
C LEU A 178 3.49 3.00 6.96
N VAL A 179 2.93 2.96 5.74
CA VAL A 179 1.49 3.16 5.55
C VAL A 179 0.67 1.97 6.04
N SER A 180 1.20 0.75 5.96
CA SER A 180 0.56 -0.43 6.53
C SER A 180 0.53 -0.36 8.06
N LEU A 181 1.63 0.08 8.68
CA LEU A 181 1.68 0.31 10.13
C LEU A 181 0.70 1.42 10.54
N LEU A 182 0.67 2.53 9.82
CA LEU A 182 -0.30 3.62 10.03
C LEU A 182 -1.75 3.10 9.96
N GLY A 183 -2.05 2.24 8.98
CA GLY A 183 -3.39 1.69 8.75
C GLY A 183 -3.87 0.80 9.90
N VAL A 184 -2.97 0.00 10.49
CA VAL A 184 -3.31 -0.96 11.55
C VAL A 184 -3.06 -0.42 12.97
N GLU A 185 -2.58 0.81 13.10
CA GLU A 185 -2.42 1.44 14.40
C GLU A 185 -3.68 2.20 14.83
N GLY A 186 -3.98 2.11 16.11
CA GLY A 186 -5.14 2.79 16.70
C GLY A 186 -6.45 2.02 16.47
N ARG A 187 -7.54 2.57 16.97
CA ARG A 187 -8.89 1.99 16.90
C ARG A 187 -9.93 3.09 16.76
N GLY A 188 -11.09 2.71 16.24
CA GLY A 188 -12.25 3.59 16.17
C GLY A 188 -12.37 4.30 14.82
N ASP A 189 -12.83 5.55 14.84
CA ASP A 189 -13.17 6.31 13.64
C ASP A 189 -11.95 6.56 12.73
N LEU A 190 -12.05 6.10 11.48
CA LEU A 190 -11.02 6.28 10.45
C LEU A 190 -10.84 7.74 10.01
N ALA A 191 -11.80 8.60 10.33
CA ALA A 191 -11.76 10.03 10.02
C ALA A 191 -11.11 10.88 11.13
N SER A 192 -10.46 10.28 12.13
CA SER A 192 -9.92 10.99 13.29
C SER A 192 -8.42 10.76 13.51
N GLY A 193 -7.72 11.77 14.06
CA GLY A 193 -6.30 11.73 14.38
C GLY A 193 -5.46 11.38 13.14
N SER A 194 -4.53 10.45 13.28
CA SER A 194 -3.70 9.95 12.18
C SER A 194 -4.28 8.72 11.45
N ARG A 195 -5.51 8.29 11.77
CA ARG A 195 -6.17 7.17 11.06
C ARG A 195 -6.42 7.51 9.59
N VAL A 196 -6.46 6.49 8.72
CA VAL A 196 -6.75 6.66 7.29
C VAL A 196 -7.89 5.75 6.85
N SER A 197 -8.58 6.12 5.76
CA SER A 197 -9.78 5.43 5.29
C SER A 197 -9.49 4.33 4.27
N ALA A 198 -8.28 4.26 3.73
CA ALA A 198 -7.83 3.22 2.80
C ALA A 198 -6.30 3.15 2.78
N VAL A 199 -5.72 1.97 2.54
CA VAL A 199 -4.26 1.77 2.45
C VAL A 199 -3.90 1.03 1.18
N VAL A 200 -2.91 1.55 0.44
CA VAL A 200 -2.27 0.86 -0.70
C VAL A 200 -0.84 0.52 -0.31
N ASP A 201 -0.56 -0.78 -0.24
CA ASP A 201 0.75 -1.36 0.08
C ASP A 201 1.36 -2.02 -1.15
N LEU A 202 2.45 -1.47 -1.66
CA LEU A 202 3.23 -2.05 -2.75
C LEU A 202 4.55 -2.63 -2.23
N SER A 203 4.63 -3.95 -2.08
CA SER A 203 5.84 -4.66 -1.65
C SER A 203 6.33 -4.30 -0.24
N GLY A 204 5.43 -4.09 0.71
CA GLY A 204 5.79 -3.74 2.08
C GLY A 204 6.24 -4.94 2.91
N PRO A 205 7.35 -4.85 3.70
CA PRO A 205 7.63 -5.85 4.70
C PRO A 205 6.67 -5.73 5.89
N ALA A 206 6.00 -6.82 6.22
CA ALA A 206 4.96 -6.86 7.25
C ALA A 206 5.44 -7.27 8.63
N ASP A 207 6.52 -8.06 8.70
CA ASP A 207 7.13 -8.54 9.95
C ASP A 207 8.65 -8.32 9.94
N LEU A 208 9.11 -7.42 10.78
CA LEU A 208 10.52 -7.06 10.96
C LEU A 208 11.17 -7.80 12.13
N THR A 209 10.49 -8.78 12.73
CA THR A 209 11.03 -9.61 13.81
C THR A 209 11.82 -10.82 13.26
N THR A 210 12.41 -11.61 14.14
CA THR A 210 13.02 -12.88 13.76
C THR A 210 12.02 -13.88 13.17
N ASP A 211 10.74 -13.79 13.55
CA ASP A 211 9.70 -14.67 13.02
C ASP A 211 9.45 -14.36 11.53
N GLY A 212 9.55 -13.08 11.15
CA GLY A 212 9.48 -12.63 9.77
C GLY A 212 10.54 -13.24 8.84
N PHE A 213 11.64 -13.77 9.37
CA PHE A 213 12.65 -14.47 8.56
C PHE A 213 12.16 -15.80 8.00
N SER A 214 11.12 -16.38 8.59
CA SER A 214 10.45 -17.58 8.06
C SER A 214 9.50 -17.29 6.89
N LEU A 215 9.19 -16.01 6.67
CA LEU A 215 8.33 -15.56 5.58
C LEU A 215 9.20 -15.33 4.31
N GLY A 216 9.46 -16.39 3.56
CA GLY A 216 10.23 -16.36 2.31
C GLY A 216 11.73 -16.17 2.44
N GLY A 217 12.23 -15.88 3.64
CA GLY A 217 13.65 -15.66 3.91
C GLY A 217 14.14 -14.24 3.62
N VAL A 218 14.69 -13.58 4.62
CA VAL A 218 15.24 -12.22 4.52
C VAL A 218 16.75 -12.27 4.34
N SER A 219 17.30 -11.60 3.32
CA SER A 219 18.74 -11.57 3.08
C SER A 219 19.51 -10.94 4.23
N SER A 220 20.77 -11.35 4.44
CA SER A 220 21.61 -10.78 5.50
C SER A 220 21.81 -9.27 5.36
N THR A 221 21.91 -8.78 4.12
CA THR A 221 22.02 -7.36 3.83
C THR A 221 20.75 -6.62 4.26
N PHE A 222 19.57 -7.15 3.94
CA PHE A 222 18.33 -6.50 4.31
C PHE A 222 18.06 -6.55 5.82
N ARG A 223 18.50 -7.62 6.50
CA ARG A 223 18.49 -7.69 7.98
C ARG A 223 19.34 -6.59 8.64
N ALA A 224 20.51 -6.28 8.08
CA ALA A 224 21.34 -5.18 8.59
C ALA A 224 20.64 -3.82 8.41
N ILE A 225 20.00 -3.60 7.25
CA ILE A 225 19.20 -2.40 6.99
C ILE A 225 18.03 -2.28 7.99
N GLN A 226 17.31 -3.36 8.24
CA GLN A 226 16.24 -3.37 9.23
C GLN A 226 16.77 -3.02 10.64
N LEU A 227 17.92 -3.55 11.06
CA LEU A 227 18.51 -3.21 12.36
C LEU A 227 18.86 -1.73 12.48
N ASP A 228 19.39 -1.11 11.43
CA ASP A 228 19.63 0.34 11.39
C ASP A 228 18.32 1.13 11.56
N TYR A 229 17.27 0.73 10.84
CA TYR A 229 15.94 1.35 10.98
C TYR A 229 15.35 1.15 12.38
N LEU A 230 15.49 -0.04 12.94
CA LEU A 230 14.96 -0.39 14.26
C LEU A 230 15.77 0.23 15.42
N GLY A 231 16.95 0.77 15.15
CA GLY A 231 17.88 1.27 16.17
C GLY A 231 18.43 0.17 17.07
N CYS A 232 18.60 -1.05 16.54
CA CYS A 232 19.00 -2.21 17.31
C CYS A 232 20.37 -2.75 16.85
N ALA A 233 21.22 -3.13 17.79
CA ALA A 233 22.49 -3.78 17.48
C ALA A 233 22.31 -5.24 17.03
N SER A 234 21.23 -5.90 17.44
CA SER A 234 20.89 -7.26 17.06
C SER A 234 19.39 -7.52 17.30
N TYR A 235 18.87 -8.58 16.69
CA TYR A 235 17.46 -8.98 16.89
C TYR A 235 17.19 -9.61 18.28
N ALA A 236 18.21 -10.06 19.00
CA ALA A 236 18.03 -10.77 20.28
C ALA A 236 17.28 -9.93 21.34
N ASP A 237 17.51 -8.61 21.32
CA ASP A 237 16.91 -7.67 22.28
C ASP A 237 16.18 -6.50 21.58
N CYS A 238 15.77 -6.69 20.32
CA CYS A 238 15.15 -5.64 19.52
C CYS A 238 13.64 -5.57 19.75
N ARG A 239 13.19 -4.85 20.77
CA ARG A 239 11.77 -4.69 21.07
C ARG A 239 11.02 -3.83 20.03
N THR A 240 11.73 -2.92 19.38
CA THR A 240 11.22 -2.06 18.32
C THR A 240 10.81 -2.86 17.08
N ALA A 241 11.40 -4.02 16.82
CA ALA A 241 11.07 -4.86 15.69
C ALA A 241 9.57 -5.20 15.63
N ARG A 242 8.98 -5.63 16.77
CA ARG A 242 7.53 -5.91 16.83
C ARG A 242 6.69 -4.64 16.68
N ALA A 243 7.12 -3.52 17.28
CA ALA A 243 6.42 -2.25 17.19
C ALA A 243 6.42 -1.66 15.77
N ALA A 244 7.45 -1.97 14.97
CA ALA A 244 7.58 -1.55 13.57
C ALA A 244 6.93 -2.52 12.55
N SER A 245 6.27 -3.58 13.02
CA SER A 245 5.71 -4.65 12.19
C SER A 245 4.19 -4.58 12.15
N PRO A 246 3.58 -4.15 11.05
CA PRO A 246 2.12 -4.03 10.93
C PRO A 246 1.37 -5.33 11.22
N LEU A 247 1.97 -6.48 10.91
CA LEU A 247 1.37 -7.80 11.11
C LEU A 247 0.80 -8.03 12.52
N TYR A 248 1.33 -7.35 13.55
CA TYR A 248 0.99 -7.59 14.95
C TYR A 248 -0.12 -6.70 15.49
N PHE A 249 -0.60 -5.72 14.71
CA PHE A 249 -1.57 -4.73 15.16
C PHE A 249 -2.93 -4.85 14.48
N VAL A 250 -3.04 -5.71 13.46
CA VAL A 250 -4.26 -5.90 12.68
C VAL A 250 -5.46 -6.27 13.55
N ASP A 251 -6.55 -5.49 13.41
CA ASP A 251 -7.84 -5.76 14.05
C ASP A 251 -9.04 -5.40 13.13
N GLU A 252 -10.25 -5.67 13.61
CA GLU A 252 -11.49 -5.49 12.83
C GLU A 252 -11.85 -4.03 12.52
N SER A 253 -11.19 -3.05 13.14
CA SER A 253 -11.44 -1.62 12.92
C SER A 253 -10.52 -1.00 11.89
N ASP A 254 -9.64 -1.81 11.27
CA ASP A 254 -8.68 -1.32 10.29
C ASP A 254 -9.37 -0.96 8.96
N PRO A 255 -8.81 0.01 8.22
CA PRO A 255 -9.33 0.41 6.92
C PRO A 255 -9.18 -0.70 5.88
N PRO A 256 -9.89 -0.64 4.75
CA PRO A 256 -9.62 -1.48 3.59
C PRO A 256 -8.16 -1.39 3.11
N PHE A 257 -7.61 -2.53 2.66
CA PHE A 257 -6.25 -2.62 2.11
C PHE A 257 -6.25 -3.09 0.66
N PHE A 258 -5.44 -2.44 -0.17
CA PHE A 258 -4.96 -2.97 -1.45
C PHE A 258 -3.49 -3.33 -1.29
N VAL A 259 -3.15 -4.61 -1.49
CA VAL A 259 -1.78 -5.11 -1.35
C VAL A 259 -1.32 -5.68 -2.68
N ALA A 260 -0.13 -5.31 -3.14
CA ALA A 260 0.45 -5.89 -4.34
C ALA A 260 1.94 -6.20 -4.16
N SER A 261 2.38 -7.35 -4.71
CA SER A 261 3.78 -7.82 -4.67
C SER A 261 4.10 -8.66 -5.89
N SER A 262 5.37 -8.69 -6.29
CA SER A 262 5.86 -9.69 -7.24
C SER A 262 6.24 -11.00 -6.55
N LEU A 263 6.24 -12.09 -7.32
CA LEU A 263 6.55 -13.42 -6.78
C LEU A 263 8.04 -13.62 -6.42
N ASP A 264 8.96 -12.93 -7.13
CA ASP A 264 10.40 -13.15 -7.06
C ASP A 264 11.18 -11.86 -6.69
N GLU A 265 10.56 -10.96 -5.92
CA GLU A 265 11.14 -9.68 -5.57
C GLU A 265 12.01 -9.68 -4.30
N ILE A 266 12.62 -8.53 -3.98
CA ILE A 266 13.53 -8.34 -2.83
C ILE A 266 12.82 -8.53 -1.47
N ILE A 267 11.54 -8.16 -1.38
CA ILE A 267 10.70 -8.47 -0.22
C ILE A 267 9.91 -9.73 -0.57
N PRO A 268 10.11 -10.84 0.13
CA PRO A 268 9.42 -12.08 -0.18
C PRO A 268 7.89 -11.90 -0.16
N VAL A 269 7.21 -12.44 -1.16
CA VAL A 269 5.75 -12.37 -1.29
C VAL A 269 5.02 -12.90 -0.05
N GLU A 270 5.63 -13.82 0.68
CA GLU A 270 5.12 -14.38 1.92
C GLU A 270 4.92 -13.32 3.03
N GLN A 271 5.64 -12.19 2.96
CA GLN A 271 5.41 -11.05 3.86
C GLN A 271 4.02 -10.42 3.58
N SER A 272 3.71 -10.18 2.32
CA SER A 272 2.40 -9.68 1.89
C SER A 272 1.29 -10.71 2.14
N GLU A 273 1.53 -11.99 1.86
CA GLU A 273 0.57 -13.08 2.12
C GLU A 273 0.22 -13.18 3.61
N ALA A 274 1.21 -13.02 4.50
CA ALA A 274 0.99 -13.03 5.94
C ALA A 274 0.12 -11.84 6.39
N LEU A 275 0.39 -10.63 5.90
CA LEU A 275 -0.41 -9.44 6.19
C LEU A 275 -1.85 -9.62 5.68
N VAL A 276 -2.02 -10.01 4.42
CA VAL A 276 -3.32 -10.26 3.79
C VAL A 276 -4.13 -11.32 4.55
N SER A 277 -3.47 -12.41 4.94
CA SER A 277 -4.11 -13.46 5.74
C SER A 277 -4.61 -12.93 7.08
N ARG A 278 -3.82 -12.05 7.72
CA ARG A 278 -4.16 -11.46 9.01
C ARG A 278 -5.32 -10.47 8.87
N LEU A 279 -5.28 -9.58 7.88
CA LEU A 279 -6.34 -8.61 7.57
C LEU A 279 -7.68 -9.32 7.28
N ARG A 280 -7.67 -10.31 6.38
CA ARG A 280 -8.87 -11.11 6.06
C ARG A 280 -9.38 -11.89 7.26
N GLY A 281 -8.48 -12.41 8.09
CA GLY A 281 -8.82 -13.09 9.34
C GLY A 281 -9.51 -12.18 10.37
N ALA A 282 -9.21 -10.88 10.34
CA ALA A 282 -9.87 -9.86 11.14
C ALA A 282 -11.17 -9.31 10.50
N GLY A 283 -11.50 -9.72 9.28
CA GLY A 283 -12.68 -9.23 8.55
C GLY A 283 -12.44 -7.92 7.79
N VAL A 284 -11.19 -7.46 7.68
CA VAL A 284 -10.82 -6.25 6.94
C VAL A 284 -10.94 -6.49 5.43
N PRO A 285 -11.66 -5.66 4.68
CA PRO A 285 -11.72 -5.75 3.22
C PRO A 285 -10.32 -5.65 2.63
N THR A 286 -9.89 -6.69 1.89
CA THR A 286 -8.51 -6.75 1.41
C THR A 286 -8.46 -7.29 -0.01
N GLU A 287 -7.97 -6.46 -0.93
CA GLU A 287 -7.59 -6.86 -2.27
C GLU A 287 -6.11 -7.25 -2.28
N PHE A 288 -5.77 -8.37 -2.94
CA PHE A 288 -4.38 -8.82 -3.06
C PHE A 288 -4.06 -9.21 -4.49
N VAL A 289 -3.00 -8.62 -5.02
CA VAL A 289 -2.54 -8.83 -6.38
C VAL A 289 -1.09 -9.33 -6.35
N THR A 290 -0.85 -10.48 -6.97
CA THR A 290 0.51 -10.98 -7.20
C THR A 290 0.88 -10.83 -8.67
N VAL A 291 2.10 -10.37 -8.93
CA VAL A 291 2.65 -10.17 -10.28
C VAL A 291 3.80 -11.13 -10.50
N VAL A 292 3.84 -11.78 -11.66
CA VAL A 292 4.97 -12.65 -12.04
C VAL A 292 6.21 -11.80 -12.31
N GLY A 293 7.37 -12.25 -11.79
CA GLY A 293 8.66 -11.57 -11.96
C GLY A 293 9.13 -10.89 -10.68
N ALA A 294 10.05 -9.94 -10.83
CA ALA A 294 10.82 -9.35 -9.73
C ALA A 294 10.64 -7.82 -9.59
N ARG A 295 9.54 -7.27 -10.13
CA ARG A 295 9.24 -5.85 -9.97
C ARG A 295 9.00 -5.53 -8.51
N HIS A 296 9.52 -4.42 -8.04
CA HIS A 296 9.46 -4.03 -6.64
C HIS A 296 8.83 -2.66 -6.47
N SER A 297 7.94 -2.52 -5.49
CA SER A 297 7.38 -1.22 -5.11
C SER A 297 6.63 -0.55 -6.28
N ILE A 298 6.85 0.73 -6.53
CA ILE A 298 6.20 1.48 -7.62
C ILE A 298 6.54 0.98 -9.03
N ALA A 299 7.53 0.10 -9.20
CA ALA A 299 7.75 -0.59 -10.47
C ALA A 299 6.61 -1.58 -10.83
N LEU A 300 5.72 -1.89 -9.90
CA LEU A 300 4.48 -2.63 -10.14
C LEU A 300 3.42 -1.82 -10.92
N LEU A 301 3.57 -0.49 -10.99
CA LEU A 301 2.58 0.44 -11.54
C LEU A 301 2.62 0.50 -13.08
N ASP A 302 2.31 -0.60 -13.75
CA ASP A 302 1.92 -0.54 -15.16
C ASP A 302 0.50 0.05 -15.33
N ASP A 303 0.05 0.21 -16.55
CA ASP A 303 -1.24 0.85 -16.84
C ASP A 303 -2.42 0.13 -16.16
N ASP A 304 -2.43 -1.21 -16.22
CA ASP A 304 -3.48 -2.03 -15.60
C ASP A 304 -3.49 -1.89 -14.07
N MET A 305 -2.31 -1.90 -13.45
CA MET A 305 -2.19 -1.74 -12.00
C MET A 305 -2.61 -0.34 -11.55
N ARG A 306 -2.24 0.70 -12.30
CA ARG A 306 -2.67 2.08 -12.02
C ARG A 306 -4.18 2.22 -12.11
N GLU A 307 -4.81 1.73 -13.19
CA GLU A 307 -6.27 1.77 -13.34
C GLU A 307 -6.97 1.05 -12.20
N ARG A 308 -6.46 -0.14 -11.84
CA ARG A 308 -7.01 -0.97 -10.75
C ARG A 308 -6.93 -0.26 -9.39
N ILE A 309 -5.77 0.30 -9.05
CA ILE A 309 -5.58 1.04 -7.79
C ILE A 309 -6.43 2.31 -7.78
N ALA A 310 -6.46 3.08 -8.87
CA ALA A 310 -7.26 4.30 -8.94
C ALA A 310 -8.76 4.00 -8.79
N SER A 311 -9.26 2.94 -9.43
CA SER A 311 -10.64 2.48 -9.26
C SER A 311 -10.91 2.06 -7.81
N TRP A 312 -10.03 1.25 -7.24
CA TRP A 312 -10.14 0.80 -5.86
C TRP A 312 -10.14 1.96 -4.85
N LEU A 313 -9.27 2.95 -5.04
CA LEU A 313 -9.25 4.16 -4.20
C LEU A 313 -10.54 4.97 -4.35
N ARG A 314 -11.10 5.10 -5.56
CA ARG A 314 -12.40 5.77 -5.76
C ARG A 314 -13.52 5.04 -5.01
N ASP A 315 -13.57 3.73 -5.08
CA ASP A 315 -14.60 2.92 -4.42
C ASP A 315 -14.56 3.05 -2.87
N HIS A 316 -13.38 3.29 -2.30
CA HIS A 316 -13.20 3.35 -0.85
C HIS A 316 -13.10 4.77 -0.28
N LEU A 317 -12.75 5.76 -1.10
CA LEU A 317 -12.60 7.14 -0.64
C LEU A 317 -13.69 8.08 -1.18
N VAL A 318 -14.33 7.74 -2.31
CA VAL A 318 -15.32 8.62 -2.92
C VAL A 318 -16.74 8.05 -2.80
N GLY A 319 -16.87 6.72 -2.80
CA GLY A 319 -18.15 5.99 -2.62
C GLY A 319 -18.88 5.73 -3.91
#